data_0a2ef0a152b7fdbdac813e75d8787030
#
_entry.id   0a2ef0a152b7fdbdac813e75d8787030
#
_cell.length_a   1.000
_cell.length_b   1.000
_cell.length_c   1.000
_cell.angle_alpha   90.00
_cell.angle_beta   90.00
_cell.angle_gamma   90.00
#
_symmetry.space_group_name_H-M   'P 1'
#
loop_
_entity.id
_entity.type
_entity.pdbx_description
1 polymer ?
#
loop_
_entity_poly.entity_id
_entity_poly.type
_entity_poly.pdbx_seq_one_letter_code
_entity_poly.pdbx_strand_id
1 'polypeptide(L)'
;MMEYSKYLGSNRSDEKYTPRYAVLPIIKYLSKKSRVWCPFDTEHSEFVLALKEHKFKVVHSHICTGQDFFEYEPERWDVIVSNPPFSNKLAVFERCLGFGKPFALLMSNFWLNDSAPCRLFKDKELELLLFDKRVQYNDLNRVPFGSSYFCLL
;
A
#
# COMPACT_ATOMS: atom_id res chain seq x y z
N MET A 1 -7.09 -12.21 10.74
CA MET A 1 -6.73 -13.34 9.87
C MET A 1 -7.86 -13.92 9.07
N MET A 2 -8.95 -14.30 9.70
CA MET A 2 -10.11 -14.83 8.99
C MET A 2 -10.69 -13.90 7.94
N GLU A 3 -10.53 -12.60 8.11
CA GLU A 3 -11.03 -11.61 7.16
C GLU A 3 -10.29 -11.65 5.83
N TYR A 4 -8.98 -11.87 5.85
CA TYR A 4 -8.20 -11.96 4.62
C TYR A 4 -8.62 -13.13 3.73
N SER A 5 -8.93 -14.28 4.34
CA SER A 5 -9.36 -15.43 3.56
C SER A 5 -10.68 -15.19 2.83
N LYS A 6 -11.55 -14.36 3.39
CA LYS A 6 -12.79 -13.94 2.74
C LYS A 6 -12.52 -13.07 1.50
N TYR A 7 -11.50 -12.22 1.57
CA TYR A 7 -11.17 -11.33 0.46
C TYR A 7 -10.49 -12.06 -0.69
N LEU A 8 -9.69 -13.06 -0.40
CA LEU A 8 -9.00 -13.84 -1.42
C LEU A 8 -9.91 -14.80 -2.18
N GLY A 9 -10.94 -15.32 -1.53
CA GLY A 9 -11.78 -16.36 -2.12
C GLY A 9 -12.99 -15.88 -2.91
N SER A 10 -13.64 -14.82 -2.49
CA SER A 10 -14.93 -14.45 -3.03
C SER A 10 -15.14 -12.99 -3.33
N ASN A 11 -14.32 -12.12 -2.80
CA ASN A 11 -14.57 -10.69 -2.91
C ASN A 11 -13.41 -9.94 -3.56
N ARG A 12 -13.30 -10.10 -4.87
CA ARG A 12 -12.32 -9.36 -5.68
C ARG A 12 -12.45 -7.84 -5.57
N SER A 13 -13.57 -7.34 -5.00
CA SER A 13 -13.79 -5.91 -4.85
C SER A 13 -12.86 -5.24 -3.85
N ASP A 14 -12.34 -6.00 -2.88
CA ASP A 14 -11.43 -5.47 -1.87
C ASP A 14 -9.96 -5.50 -2.33
N GLU A 15 -9.63 -6.38 -3.26
CA GLU A 15 -8.30 -6.47 -3.84
C GLU A 15 -8.24 -5.62 -5.12
N LYS A 16 -7.55 -4.49 -5.03
CA LYS A 16 -7.44 -3.54 -6.13
C LYS A 16 -6.08 -3.66 -6.80
N TYR A 17 -6.06 -4.18 -8.02
CA TYR A 17 -4.83 -4.27 -8.81
C TYR A 17 -4.43 -2.89 -9.29
N THR A 18 -3.30 -2.42 -8.79
CA THR A 18 -2.79 -1.08 -9.07
C THR A 18 -2.14 -1.05 -10.45
N PRO A 19 -2.56 -0.14 -11.33
CA PRO A 19 -1.90 0.02 -12.62
C PRO A 19 -0.51 0.63 -12.47
N ARG A 20 0.38 0.32 -13.42
CA ARG A 20 1.76 0.79 -13.38
C ARG A 20 1.88 2.31 -13.27
N TYR A 21 1.02 3.07 -13.98
CA TYR A 21 1.09 4.54 -13.95
C TYR A 21 0.82 5.12 -12.56
N ALA A 22 0.17 4.36 -11.67
CA ALA A 22 -0.06 4.79 -10.30
C ALA A 22 1.11 4.43 -9.36
N VAL A 23 1.97 3.51 -9.77
CA VAL A 23 3.17 3.16 -9.00
C VAL A 23 4.30 4.15 -9.28
N LEU A 24 4.52 4.50 -10.53
CA LEU A 24 5.67 5.31 -10.94
C LEU A 24 5.87 6.62 -10.16
N PRO A 25 4.83 7.40 -9.84
CA PRO A 25 5.02 8.68 -9.16
C PRO A 25 5.68 8.61 -7.78
N ILE A 26 5.52 7.50 -7.05
CA ILE A 26 6.09 7.38 -5.70
C ILE A 26 7.60 7.13 -5.74
N ILE A 27 8.11 6.58 -6.83
CA ILE A 27 9.49 6.09 -6.92
C ILE A 27 10.52 7.19 -6.65
N LYS A 28 10.28 8.39 -7.17
CA LYS A 28 11.22 9.52 -7.00
C LYS A 28 11.37 10.00 -5.57
N TYR A 29 10.42 9.66 -4.70
CA TYR A 29 10.44 10.05 -3.30
C TYR A 29 11.09 9.01 -2.39
N LEU A 30 11.47 7.86 -2.93
CA LEU A 30 12.12 6.79 -2.20
C LEU A 30 13.64 6.93 -2.26
N SER A 31 14.32 6.65 -1.15
CA SER A 31 15.78 6.59 -1.16
C SER A 31 16.24 5.43 -2.03
N LYS A 32 17.16 5.71 -2.95
CA LYS A 32 17.69 4.71 -3.90
C LYS A 32 18.33 3.49 -3.24
N LYS A 33 18.79 3.64 -2.01
CA LYS A 33 19.45 2.57 -1.24
C LYS A 33 18.46 1.73 -0.46
N SER A 34 17.20 2.11 -0.41
CA SER A 34 16.19 1.43 0.38
C SER A 34 15.84 0.06 -0.20
N ARG A 35 15.66 -0.89 0.71
CA ARG A 35 15.00 -2.16 0.41
C ARG A 35 13.50 -1.95 0.65
N VAL A 36 12.72 -2.09 -0.39
CA VAL A 36 11.27 -1.82 -0.36
C VAL A 36 10.52 -3.12 -0.05
N TRP A 37 9.65 -3.07 0.94
CA TRP A 37 8.73 -4.16 1.23
C TRP A 37 7.35 -3.84 0.68
N CYS A 38 6.82 -4.75 -0.14
CA CYS A 38 5.47 -4.70 -0.70
C CYS A 38 4.65 -5.81 -0.04
N PRO A 39 3.98 -5.54 1.09
CA PRO A 39 3.39 -6.59 1.93
C PRO A 39 2.06 -7.16 1.43
N PHE A 40 1.49 -6.61 0.38
CA PHE A 40 0.22 -7.05 -0.19
C PHE A 40 0.37 -7.42 -1.66
N ASP A 41 1.57 -7.83 -2.07
CA ASP A 41 1.91 -8.00 -3.46
C ASP A 41 2.54 -9.35 -3.73
N THR A 42 2.32 -9.85 -4.94
CA THR A 42 2.99 -11.02 -5.48
C THR A 42 4.12 -10.59 -6.42
N GLU A 43 4.89 -11.54 -6.91
CA GLU A 43 5.95 -11.28 -7.89
C GLU A 43 5.45 -10.65 -9.20
N HIS A 44 4.15 -10.75 -9.48
CA HIS A 44 3.53 -10.22 -10.68
C HIS A 44 2.90 -8.84 -10.49
N SER A 45 2.88 -8.32 -9.28
CA SER A 45 2.32 -7.00 -8.99
C SER A 45 3.14 -5.89 -9.64
N GLU A 46 2.46 -4.86 -10.13
CA GLU A 46 3.14 -3.70 -10.75
C GLU A 46 4.04 -2.97 -9.76
N PHE A 47 3.72 -2.96 -8.47
CA PHE A 47 4.63 -2.43 -7.45
C PHE A 47 5.98 -3.14 -7.49
N VAL A 48 5.96 -4.46 -7.48
CA VAL A 48 7.19 -5.27 -7.49
C VAL A 48 7.95 -5.09 -8.79
N LEU A 49 7.25 -5.19 -9.93
CA LEU A 49 7.87 -5.08 -11.25
C LEU A 49 8.48 -3.71 -11.48
N ALA A 50 7.75 -2.64 -11.23
CA ALA A 50 8.22 -1.28 -11.46
C ALA A 50 9.41 -0.92 -10.55
N LEU A 51 9.35 -1.29 -9.26
CA LEU A 51 10.44 -1.02 -8.33
C LEU A 51 11.71 -1.77 -8.73
N LYS A 52 11.59 -3.03 -9.13
CA LYS A 52 12.75 -3.81 -9.61
C LYS A 52 13.35 -3.21 -10.87
N GLU A 53 12.53 -2.76 -11.82
CA GLU A 53 13.02 -2.10 -13.04
C GLU A 53 13.79 -0.80 -12.73
N HIS A 54 13.38 -0.10 -11.67
CA HIS A 54 14.07 1.11 -11.20
C HIS A 54 15.24 0.81 -10.25
N LYS A 55 15.68 -0.46 -10.20
CA LYS A 55 16.87 -0.93 -9.49
C LYS A 55 16.76 -0.91 -7.96
N PHE A 56 15.55 -0.93 -7.42
CA PHE A 56 15.36 -1.13 -5.99
C PHE A 56 15.48 -2.60 -5.63
N LYS A 57 15.94 -2.86 -4.42
CA LYS A 57 15.82 -4.17 -3.81
C LYS A 57 14.40 -4.30 -3.28
N VAL A 58 13.67 -5.31 -3.70
CA VAL A 58 12.26 -5.50 -3.36
C VAL A 58 12.05 -6.82 -2.64
N VAL A 59 11.32 -6.75 -1.52
CA VAL A 59 10.77 -7.91 -0.84
C VAL A 59 9.26 -7.83 -0.97
N HIS A 60 8.62 -8.90 -1.39
CA HIS A 60 7.16 -8.93 -1.48
C HIS A 60 6.61 -10.08 -0.65
N SER A 61 5.40 -9.91 -0.15
CA SER A 61 4.68 -10.93 0.58
C SER A 61 3.19 -10.78 0.34
N HIS A 62 2.46 -11.88 0.45
CA HIS A 62 1.03 -11.89 0.22
C HIS A 62 0.39 -13.00 1.05
N ILE A 63 -0.83 -12.77 1.50
CA ILE A 63 -1.54 -13.76 2.30
C ILE A 63 -1.81 -15.05 1.53
N CYS A 64 -1.97 -14.99 0.21
CA CYS A 64 -2.16 -16.19 -0.61
C CYS A 64 -0.94 -17.09 -0.66
N THR A 65 0.24 -16.57 -0.29
CA THR A 65 1.47 -17.36 -0.14
C THR A 65 1.78 -17.68 1.32
N GLY A 66 0.80 -17.53 2.22
CA GLY A 66 0.94 -17.85 3.64
C GLY A 66 1.62 -16.77 4.48
N GLN A 67 1.79 -15.57 3.94
CA GLN A 67 2.49 -14.48 4.61
C GLN A 67 1.49 -13.36 4.94
N ASP A 68 0.85 -13.48 6.08
CA ASP A 68 -0.09 -12.48 6.58
C ASP A 68 0.67 -11.27 7.10
N PHE A 69 0.35 -10.09 6.58
CA PHE A 69 0.99 -8.83 6.99
C PHE A 69 0.98 -8.61 8.51
N PHE A 70 -0.04 -9.07 9.20
CA PHE A 70 -0.17 -8.86 10.65
C PHE A 70 0.68 -9.83 11.49
N GLU A 71 1.23 -10.87 10.88
CA GLU A 71 2.03 -11.88 11.56
C GLU A 71 3.44 -12.00 11.00
N TYR A 72 3.61 -11.68 9.72
CA TYR A 72 4.86 -11.82 9.00
C TYR A 72 5.58 -10.48 8.88
N GLU A 73 6.89 -10.53 8.99
CA GLU A 73 7.79 -9.42 8.71
C GLU A 73 9.07 -9.96 8.07
N PRO A 74 9.52 -9.39 6.93
CA PRO A 74 10.80 -9.79 6.34
C PRO A 74 11.96 -9.47 7.27
N GLU A 75 13.03 -10.25 7.18
CA GLU A 75 14.23 -10.02 7.99
C GLU A 75 14.86 -8.66 7.75
N ARG A 76 14.86 -8.18 6.50
CA ARG A 76 15.46 -6.90 6.11
C ARG A 76 14.54 -6.12 5.20
N TRP A 77 14.22 -4.92 5.62
CA TRP A 77 13.47 -3.95 4.82
C TRP A 77 13.63 -2.55 5.42
N ASP A 78 13.45 -1.53 4.59
CA ASP A 78 13.65 -0.14 4.99
C ASP A 78 12.38 0.71 4.87
N VAL A 79 11.54 0.43 3.88
CA VAL A 79 10.33 1.21 3.62
C VAL A 79 9.24 0.30 3.08
N ILE A 80 7.98 0.56 3.48
CA ILE A 80 6.81 -0.12 2.92
C ILE A 80 6.21 0.74 1.81
N VAL A 81 5.95 0.13 0.66
CA VAL A 81 5.20 0.76 -0.44
C VAL A 81 4.21 -0.26 -0.98
N SER A 82 2.92 0.04 -0.89
CA SER A 82 1.90 -0.90 -1.35
C SER A 82 0.52 -0.26 -1.42
N ASN A 83 -0.44 -1.03 -1.92
CA ASN A 83 -1.85 -0.71 -1.89
C ASN A 83 -2.55 -1.72 -0.96
N PRO A 84 -2.85 -1.35 0.29
CA PRO A 84 -3.44 -2.30 1.25
C PRO A 84 -4.90 -2.61 0.93
N PRO A 85 -5.44 -3.73 1.45
CA PRO A 85 -6.87 -3.99 1.37
C PRO A 85 -7.67 -2.86 2.02
N PHE A 86 -8.68 -2.36 1.31
CA PHE A 86 -9.42 -1.16 1.74
C PHE A 86 -10.23 -1.38 3.01
N SER A 87 -10.71 -2.60 3.24
CA SER A 87 -11.56 -2.91 4.40
C SER A 87 -10.81 -2.91 5.74
N ASN A 88 -9.51 -3.14 5.75
CA ASN A 88 -8.71 -3.27 6.97
C ASN A 88 -7.62 -2.20 7.10
N LYS A 89 -7.84 -1.06 6.50
CA LYS A 89 -6.84 0.00 6.37
C LYS A 89 -6.35 0.55 7.71
N LEU A 90 -7.22 0.73 8.68
CA LEU A 90 -6.82 1.27 9.98
C LEU A 90 -5.77 0.39 10.66
N ALA A 91 -6.03 -0.92 10.72
CA ALA A 91 -5.08 -1.87 11.32
C ALA A 91 -3.75 -1.90 10.56
N VAL A 92 -3.79 -1.76 9.23
CA VAL A 92 -2.57 -1.70 8.41
C VAL A 92 -1.73 -0.47 8.78
N PHE A 93 -2.35 0.71 8.85
CA PHE A 93 -1.63 1.92 9.23
C PHE A 93 -1.10 1.88 10.67
N GLU A 94 -1.88 1.33 11.60
CA GLU A 94 -1.43 1.14 12.98
C GLU A 94 -0.17 0.28 13.03
N ARG A 95 -0.14 -0.81 12.27
CA ARG A 95 1.03 -1.68 12.21
C ARG A 95 2.23 -0.97 11.55
N CYS A 96 2.01 -0.24 10.47
CA CYS A 96 3.07 0.54 9.81
C CYS A 96 3.68 1.55 10.76
N LEU A 97 2.86 2.26 11.53
CA LEU A 97 3.35 3.19 12.55
C LEU A 97 4.11 2.47 13.66
N GLY A 98 3.64 1.28 14.04
CA GLY A 98 4.30 0.46 15.04
C GLY A 98 5.71 0.02 14.67
N PHE A 99 6.00 -0.16 13.38
CA PHE A 99 7.35 -0.48 12.93
C PHE A 99 8.33 0.69 13.10
N GLY A 100 7.85 1.92 13.12
CA GLY A 100 8.71 3.09 13.23
C GLY A 100 9.57 3.34 12.00
N LYS A 101 9.24 2.78 10.87
CA LYS A 101 9.95 2.94 9.59
C LYS A 101 9.08 3.64 8.56
N PRO A 102 9.68 4.25 7.54
CA PRO A 102 8.93 4.94 6.49
C PRO A 102 7.94 4.05 5.75
N PHE A 103 6.86 4.65 5.29
CA PHE A 103 5.89 3.96 4.43
C PHE A 103 5.20 4.92 3.48
N ALA A 104 4.69 4.40 2.39
CA ALA A 104 3.80 5.08 1.44
C ALA A 104 2.71 4.08 1.03
N LEU A 105 1.48 4.35 1.43
CA LEU A 105 0.35 3.48 1.15
C LEU A 105 -0.67 4.19 0.27
N LEU A 106 -1.06 3.53 -0.82
CA LEU A 106 -2.06 4.03 -1.75
C LEU A 106 -3.46 3.80 -1.18
N MET A 107 -4.21 4.87 -0.98
CA MET A 107 -5.50 4.83 -0.30
C MET A 107 -6.56 5.67 -1.00
N SER A 108 -7.82 5.34 -0.77
CA SER A 108 -8.95 6.18 -1.17
C SER A 108 -8.94 7.50 -0.41
N ASN A 109 -9.23 8.60 -1.14
CA ASN A 109 -9.36 9.92 -0.53
C ASN A 109 -10.60 10.06 0.37
N PHE A 110 -11.54 9.14 0.30
CA PHE A 110 -12.67 9.11 1.22
C PHE A 110 -12.25 9.00 2.69
N TRP A 111 -11.06 8.48 2.93
CA TRP A 111 -10.55 8.33 4.29
C TRP A 111 -10.03 9.65 4.89
N LEU A 112 -9.79 10.64 4.07
CA LEU A 112 -9.37 11.97 4.55
C LEU A 112 -10.46 12.59 5.42
N ASN A 113 -10.04 13.19 6.52
CA ASN A 113 -10.90 13.87 7.48
C ASN A 113 -11.83 12.97 8.30
N ASP A 114 -11.77 11.65 8.12
CA ASP A 114 -12.46 10.72 9.03
C ASP A 114 -11.80 10.75 10.42
N SER A 115 -12.57 10.41 11.43
CA SER A 115 -12.08 10.46 12.82
C SER A 115 -10.92 9.49 13.09
N ALA A 116 -10.93 8.32 12.47
CA ALA A 116 -9.87 7.33 12.67
C ALA A 116 -8.49 7.82 12.19
N PRO A 117 -8.32 8.28 10.93
CA PRO A 117 -7.05 8.81 10.50
C PRO A 117 -6.66 10.09 11.23
N CYS A 118 -7.62 10.95 11.57
CA CYS A 118 -7.33 12.16 12.34
C CYS A 118 -6.68 11.85 13.70
N ARG A 119 -7.15 10.80 14.37
CA ARG A 119 -6.53 10.35 15.63
C ARG A 119 -5.18 9.67 15.40
N LEU A 120 -5.12 8.83 14.37
CA LEU A 120 -3.94 8.01 14.07
C LEU A 120 -2.73 8.87 13.71
N PHE A 121 -2.94 9.93 12.93
CA PHE A 121 -1.88 10.80 12.44
C PHE A 121 -1.73 12.10 13.24
N LYS A 122 -2.41 12.19 14.38
CA LYS A 122 -2.26 13.33 15.26
C LYS A 122 -0.79 13.50 15.65
N ASP A 123 -0.32 14.75 15.56
CA ASP A 123 1.07 15.11 15.87
C ASP A 123 2.11 14.46 14.94
N LYS A 124 1.69 13.99 13.77
CA LYS A 124 2.58 13.43 12.74
C LYS A 124 2.51 14.27 11.47
N GLU A 125 3.62 14.37 10.79
CA GLU A 125 3.72 15.08 9.52
C GLU A 125 3.38 14.15 8.37
N LEU A 126 2.08 13.85 8.23
CA LEU A 126 1.59 13.02 7.14
C LEU A 126 1.71 13.79 5.82
N GLU A 127 2.37 13.18 4.84
CA GLU A 127 2.48 13.72 3.49
C GLU A 127 1.52 13.01 2.56
N LEU A 128 0.94 13.75 1.63
CA LEU A 128 0.05 13.18 0.61
C LEU A 128 0.65 13.40 -0.77
N LEU A 129 0.71 12.34 -1.56
CA LEU A 129 1.00 12.43 -2.98
C LEU A 129 -0.31 12.29 -3.75
N LEU A 130 -0.81 13.40 -4.28
CA LEU A 130 -2.06 13.47 -5.00
C LEU A 130 -1.84 13.18 -6.48
N PHE A 131 -2.78 12.46 -7.10
CA PHE A 131 -2.81 12.25 -8.53
C PHE A 131 -3.61 13.35 -9.22
N ASP A 132 -3.30 13.62 -10.48
CA ASP A 132 -4.04 14.58 -11.30
C ASP A 132 -5.38 14.04 -11.79
N LYS A 133 -5.63 12.74 -11.59
CA LYS A 133 -6.85 12.05 -11.98
C LYS A 133 -7.09 10.85 -11.07
N ARG A 134 -8.29 10.27 -11.13
CA ARG A 134 -8.58 9.04 -10.39
C ARG A 134 -7.78 7.88 -10.94
N VAL A 135 -7.25 7.06 -10.03
CA VAL A 135 -6.57 5.82 -10.40
C VAL A 135 -7.63 4.77 -10.77
N GLN A 136 -7.48 4.17 -11.94
CA GLN A 136 -8.38 3.11 -12.40
C GLN A 136 -7.82 1.75 -12.00
N TYR A 137 -8.48 1.08 -11.07
CA TYR A 137 -8.07 -0.23 -10.58
C TYR A 137 -8.80 -1.33 -11.34
N ASN A 138 -8.09 -2.44 -11.60
CA ASN A 138 -8.67 -3.60 -12.27
C ASN A 138 -9.37 -3.23 -13.60
N ASP A 139 -10.47 -3.93 -13.88
CA ASP A 139 -11.32 -3.73 -15.05
C ASP A 139 -12.52 -2.83 -14.75
N LEU A 140 -12.46 -2.04 -13.69
CA LEU A 140 -13.52 -1.12 -13.34
C LEU A 140 -13.59 0.00 -14.39
N ASN A 141 -14.73 0.11 -15.07
CA ASN A 141 -14.94 1.14 -16.08
C ASN A 141 -14.91 2.54 -15.49
N ARG A 142 -15.31 2.67 -14.23
CA ARG A 142 -15.34 3.94 -13.53
C ARG A 142 -15.15 3.76 -12.04
N VAL A 143 -14.07 4.32 -11.53
CA VAL A 143 -13.78 4.28 -10.09
C VAL A 143 -14.51 5.44 -9.40
N PRO A 144 -15.32 5.17 -8.37
CA PRO A 144 -16.13 6.20 -7.71
C PRO A 144 -15.37 7.09 -6.75
N PHE A 145 -14.07 6.90 -6.59
CA PHE A 145 -13.24 7.65 -5.64
C PHE A 145 -11.88 8.04 -6.22
N GLY A 146 -11.32 9.11 -5.70
CA GLY A 146 -9.92 9.45 -5.93
C GLY A 146 -9.00 8.72 -4.95
N SER A 147 -7.74 8.61 -5.30
CA SER A 147 -6.72 7.97 -4.47
C SER A 147 -5.50 8.87 -4.29
N SER A 148 -4.77 8.66 -3.22
CA SER A 148 -3.51 9.34 -2.94
C SER A 148 -2.58 8.37 -2.19
N TYR A 149 -1.28 8.61 -2.28
CA TYR A 149 -0.35 7.98 -1.34
C TYR A 149 -0.38 8.74 -0.03
N PHE A 150 -0.54 8.01 1.06
CA PHE A 150 -0.42 8.50 2.42
C PHE A 150 0.95 8.10 2.91
N CYS A 151 1.82 9.06 3.18
CA CYS A 151 3.25 8.84 3.37
C CYS A 151 3.77 9.37 4.68
N LEU A 152 4.67 8.61 5.30
CA LEU A 152 5.63 9.09 6.28
C LEU A 152 7.00 8.59 5.79
N LEU A 153 7.66 9.40 5.00
CA LEU A 153 8.93 9.04 4.37
C LEU A 153 10.14 9.72 5.01
#